data_909b18fb414a984b3fc2f91c94bf2b7e
#
_entry.id   909b18fb414a984b3fc2f91c94bf2b7e
#
_cell.length_a   1.000
_cell.length_b   1.000
_cell.length_c   1.000
_cell.angle_alpha   90.00
_cell.angle_beta   90.00
_cell.angle_gamma   90.00
#
_symmetry.space_group_name_H-M   'P 1'
#
loop_
_entity.id
_entity.type
_entity.pdbx_description
1 polymer ?
#
loop_
_entity_poly.entity_id
_entity_poly.type
_entity_poly.pdbx_seq_one_letter_code
_entity_poly.pdbx_strand_id
1 'polypeptide(L)'
;MQLSKGHEVDVDNADNADIVKEEVADAKEFFVYLLESSCKKATYVGATVNLERRLRQHNKEIAGGAYATGARVARGETWRRACHVTGFPTWQAALQFEWRFKQLTRRERSDVNQTPLERRKAALERLLSLPQSTSKAVPYAEWPSGAPVVVWE
;
A
#
# COMPACT_ATOMS: atom_id res chain seq x y z
N MET A 1 -20.36 -8.75 1.91
CA MET A 1 -19.56 -8.88 1.96
C MET A 1 -18.81 -9.04 2.12
N GLN A 2 -18.92 -8.96 1.66
CA GLN A 2 -17.92 -9.03 2.07
C GLN A 2 -17.11 -10.08 1.84
N LEU A 3 -17.46 -11.23 1.17
CA LEU A 3 -16.60 -12.30 1.19
C LEU A 3 -15.55 -12.29 0.16
N SER A 4 -15.79 -11.91 -1.05
CA SER A 4 -14.75 -11.77 -2.04
C SER A 4 -13.81 -10.65 -1.67
N LYS A 5 -14.34 -9.62 -1.06
CA LYS A 5 -13.49 -8.61 -0.52
C LYS A 5 -12.68 -9.13 0.62
N GLY A 6 -13.28 -9.99 1.46
CA GLY A 6 -12.58 -10.60 2.53
C GLY A 6 -11.41 -11.42 2.06
N HIS A 7 -11.58 -12.12 0.97
CA HIS A 7 -10.51 -12.90 0.40
C HIS A 7 -9.34 -12.03 -0.02
N GLU A 8 -9.60 -10.92 -0.68
CA GLU A 8 -8.57 -10.02 -1.09
C GLU A 8 -7.88 -9.38 0.11
N VAL A 9 -8.67 -9.00 1.10
CA VAL A 9 -8.14 -8.44 2.33
C VAL A 9 -7.29 -9.48 3.06
N ASP A 10 -7.69 -10.75 3.02
CA ASP A 10 -6.94 -11.80 3.66
C ASP A 10 -5.55 -11.97 3.04
N VAL A 11 -5.44 -11.85 1.73
CA VAL A 11 -4.13 -11.89 1.08
C VAL A 11 -3.25 -10.73 1.56
N ASP A 12 -3.84 -9.55 1.63
CA ASP A 12 -3.11 -8.39 2.12
C ASP A 12 -2.75 -8.54 3.59
N ASN A 13 -3.65 -9.13 4.37
CA ASN A 13 -3.38 -9.37 5.79
C ASN A 13 -2.28 -10.40 5.96
N ALA A 14 -2.22 -11.39 5.09
CA ALA A 14 -1.15 -12.38 5.15
C ALA A 14 0.20 -11.73 4.88
N ASP A 15 0.27 -10.76 3.96
CA ASP A 15 1.49 -10.02 3.75
C ASP A 15 1.88 -9.24 4.99
N ASN A 16 0.89 -8.60 5.62
CA ASN A 16 1.15 -7.83 6.82
C ASN A 16 1.50 -8.74 8.00
N ALA A 17 1.05 -9.98 7.99
CA ALA A 17 1.38 -10.92 9.03
C ALA A 17 2.88 -11.29 9.05
N ASP A 18 3.59 -11.06 7.93
CA ASP A 18 5.04 -11.23 7.92
C ASP A 18 5.74 -10.16 8.75
N ILE A 19 5.02 -9.11 9.14
CA ILE A 19 5.58 -8.05 9.95
C ILE A 19 5.45 -8.46 11.40
N VAL A 20 6.60 -8.65 12.05
CA VAL A 20 6.63 -9.09 13.44
C VAL A 20 6.03 -8.01 14.33
N LYS A 21 5.18 -8.43 15.27
CA LYS A 21 4.52 -7.47 16.18
C LYS A 21 5.51 -6.59 16.90
N GLU A 22 6.65 -7.13 17.29
CA GLU A 22 7.68 -6.36 17.95
C GLU A 22 8.23 -5.26 17.06
N GLU A 23 8.33 -5.52 15.76
CA GLU A 23 8.79 -4.50 14.83
C GLU A 23 7.82 -3.32 14.81
N VAL A 24 6.52 -3.60 14.79
CA VAL A 24 5.50 -2.55 14.81
C VAL A 24 5.53 -1.79 16.13
N ALA A 25 5.65 -2.52 17.25
CA ALA A 25 5.63 -1.89 18.57
C ALA A 25 6.81 -0.96 18.76
N ASP A 26 7.98 -1.32 18.19
CA ASP A 26 9.20 -0.52 18.35
C ASP A 26 9.35 0.53 17.25
N ALA A 27 8.53 0.46 16.20
CA ALA A 27 8.69 1.34 15.06
C ALA A 27 8.26 2.76 15.40
N LYS A 28 8.98 3.72 14.83
CA LYS A 28 8.69 5.14 14.99
C LYS A 28 8.04 5.73 13.76
N GLU A 29 8.09 5.01 12.65
CA GLU A 29 7.48 5.43 11.41
C GLU A 29 6.73 4.28 10.78
N PHE A 30 5.64 4.62 10.11
CA PHE A 30 4.79 3.68 9.41
C PHE A 30 4.60 4.21 7.99
N PHE A 31 4.58 3.32 7.01
CA PHE A 31 4.52 3.72 5.61
C PHE A 31 3.45 2.92 4.87
N VAL A 32 2.85 3.57 3.89
CA VAL A 32 2.10 2.89 2.83
C VAL A 32 2.91 3.10 1.56
N TYR A 33 3.09 2.05 0.78
CA TYR A 33 3.94 2.12 -0.41
C TYR A 33 3.19 1.62 -1.64
N LEU A 34 3.63 2.09 -2.79
CA LEU A 34 3.08 1.70 -4.08
C LEU A 34 4.21 1.17 -4.94
N LEU A 35 4.07 -0.05 -5.41
CA LEU A 35 5.04 -0.69 -6.29
C LEU A 35 4.49 -0.77 -7.71
N GLU A 36 5.40 -0.69 -8.67
CA GLU A 36 5.07 -0.91 -10.08
C GLU A 36 5.97 -2.00 -10.62
N SER A 37 5.40 -2.92 -11.39
CA SER A 37 6.18 -3.99 -12.01
C SER A 37 7.00 -3.46 -13.18
N SER A 38 8.09 -4.16 -13.51
CA SER A 38 8.97 -3.76 -14.61
C SER A 38 8.26 -3.72 -15.95
N CYS A 39 7.23 -4.56 -16.14
CA CYS A 39 6.44 -4.52 -17.38
C CYS A 39 5.38 -3.43 -17.36
N LYS A 40 5.18 -2.75 -16.23
CA LYS A 40 4.22 -1.66 -16.03
C LYS A 40 2.75 -2.09 -16.14
N LYS A 41 2.48 -3.38 -16.12
CA LYS A 41 1.13 -3.92 -16.22
C LYS A 41 0.52 -4.23 -14.87
N ALA A 42 1.28 -4.06 -13.79
CA ALA A 42 0.78 -4.36 -12.46
C ALA A 42 1.32 -3.35 -11.44
N THR A 43 0.53 -3.15 -10.40
CA THR A 43 0.91 -2.35 -9.25
C THR A 43 0.55 -3.12 -7.99
N TYR A 44 1.17 -2.74 -6.88
CA TYR A 44 0.88 -3.35 -5.59
C TYR A 44 0.96 -2.29 -4.51
N VAL A 45 0.02 -2.32 -3.57
CA VAL A 45 -0.02 -1.38 -2.44
C VAL A 45 0.09 -2.19 -1.16
N GLY A 46 0.91 -1.73 -0.24
CA GLY A 46 1.06 -2.36 1.06
C GLY A 46 1.43 -1.36 2.13
N ALA A 47 1.56 -1.85 3.35
CA ALA A 47 2.01 -1.07 4.49
C ALA A 47 3.21 -1.74 5.11
N THR A 48 4.13 -0.95 5.66
CA THR A 48 5.34 -1.51 6.25
C THR A 48 5.93 -0.55 7.27
N VAL A 49 6.82 -1.05 8.10
CA VAL A 49 7.65 -0.24 8.98
C VAL A 49 9.06 -0.11 8.42
N ASN A 50 9.38 -0.81 7.32
CA ASN A 50 10.72 -0.80 6.74
C ASN A 50 10.59 -0.93 5.22
N LEU A 51 10.66 0.20 4.52
CA LEU A 51 10.44 0.26 3.07
C LEU A 51 11.45 -0.57 2.30
N GLU A 52 12.71 -0.50 2.68
CA GLU A 52 13.78 -1.18 1.96
C GLU A 52 13.66 -2.69 2.06
N ARG A 53 13.47 -3.17 3.28
CA ARG A 53 13.34 -4.60 3.53
C ARG A 53 12.12 -5.15 2.80
N ARG A 54 11.01 -4.42 2.83
CA ARG A 54 9.77 -4.90 2.23
C ARG A 54 9.89 -5.02 0.71
N LEU A 55 10.55 -4.06 0.08
CA LEU A 55 10.78 -4.14 -1.36
C LEU A 55 11.64 -5.36 -1.70
N ARG A 56 12.67 -5.63 -0.91
CA ARG A 56 13.51 -6.79 -1.13
C ARG A 56 12.74 -8.10 -0.98
N GLN A 57 11.78 -8.13 -0.05
CA GLN A 57 10.89 -9.28 0.11
C GLN A 57 10.02 -9.48 -1.12
N HIS A 58 9.44 -8.41 -1.65
CA HIS A 58 8.61 -8.51 -2.84
C HIS A 58 9.40 -8.96 -4.06
N ASN A 59 10.66 -8.56 -4.15
CA ASN A 59 11.55 -8.95 -5.25
C ASN A 59 12.21 -10.30 -5.00
N LYS A 60 11.87 -10.98 -3.92
CA LYS A 60 12.40 -12.31 -3.60
C LYS A 60 13.90 -12.33 -3.38
N GLU A 61 14.47 -11.19 -3.00
CA GLU A 61 15.87 -11.14 -2.59
C GLU A 61 16.06 -11.70 -1.20
N ILE A 62 15.02 -11.60 -0.37
CA ILE A 62 14.98 -12.21 0.95
C ILE A 62 13.60 -12.81 1.14
N ALA A 63 13.46 -13.64 2.17
CA ALA A 63 12.19 -14.34 2.44
C ALA A 63 11.09 -13.35 2.80
N GLY A 64 9.86 -13.70 2.46
CA GLY A 64 8.66 -12.91 2.71
C GLY A 64 8.09 -12.35 1.43
N GLY A 65 7.16 -11.42 1.58
CA GLY A 65 6.49 -10.79 0.46
C GLY A 65 5.20 -11.49 0.07
N ALA A 66 4.45 -10.83 -0.79
CA ALA A 66 3.14 -11.31 -1.23
C ALA A 66 3.27 -12.40 -2.28
N TYR A 67 2.31 -13.29 -2.30
CA TYR A 67 2.25 -14.29 -3.35
C TYR A 67 2.17 -13.64 -4.74
N ALA A 68 1.32 -12.63 -4.87
CA ALA A 68 1.11 -11.96 -6.15
C ALA A 68 2.38 -11.31 -6.71
N THR A 69 3.15 -10.65 -5.84
CA THR A 69 4.39 -10.02 -6.30
C THR A 69 5.45 -11.06 -6.61
N GLY A 70 5.53 -12.12 -5.79
CA GLY A 70 6.47 -13.20 -6.04
C GLY A 70 6.19 -13.96 -7.32
N ALA A 71 4.93 -14.12 -7.67
CA ALA A 71 4.54 -14.79 -8.91
C ALA A 71 5.08 -14.06 -10.14
N ARG A 72 5.10 -12.73 -10.10
CA ARG A 72 5.65 -11.95 -11.20
C ARG A 72 7.18 -12.02 -11.26
N VAL A 73 7.81 -12.05 -10.10
CA VAL A 73 9.26 -12.23 -10.05
C VAL A 73 9.64 -13.59 -10.65
N ALA A 74 8.85 -14.63 -10.38
CA ALA A 74 9.07 -15.95 -10.95
C ALA A 74 8.98 -15.94 -12.49
N ARG A 75 8.30 -14.97 -13.07
CA ARG A 75 8.21 -14.80 -14.51
C ARG A 75 9.25 -13.84 -15.08
N GLY A 76 10.20 -13.42 -14.26
CA GLY A 76 11.30 -12.57 -14.71
C GLY A 76 11.07 -11.08 -14.55
N GLU A 77 9.99 -10.68 -13.85
CA GLU A 77 9.73 -9.26 -13.61
C GLU A 77 10.37 -8.84 -12.29
N THR A 78 10.51 -7.52 -12.13
CA THR A 78 10.95 -6.95 -10.87
C THR A 78 9.99 -5.83 -10.46
N TRP A 79 10.09 -5.44 -9.20
CA TRP A 79 9.24 -4.37 -8.65
C TRP A 79 10.11 -3.18 -8.27
N ARG A 80 9.60 -2.00 -8.54
CA ARG A 80 10.20 -0.76 -8.03
C ARG A 80 9.18 -0.02 -7.21
N ARG A 81 9.63 0.74 -6.24
CA ARG A 81 8.73 1.58 -5.46
C ARG A 81 8.48 2.87 -6.24
N ALA A 82 7.23 3.12 -6.60
CA ALA A 82 6.84 4.32 -7.33
C ALA A 82 6.70 5.50 -6.37
N CYS A 83 6.15 5.23 -5.18
CA CYS A 83 6.04 6.25 -4.14
C CYS A 83 5.83 5.57 -2.79
N HIS A 84 6.00 6.36 -1.74
CA HIS A 84 5.55 5.96 -0.41
C HIS A 84 4.85 7.14 0.24
N VAL A 85 4.02 6.81 1.23
CA VAL A 85 3.26 7.80 1.99
C VAL A 85 3.72 7.70 3.43
N THR A 86 3.96 8.83 4.06
CA THR A 86 4.47 8.91 5.43
C THR A 86 3.62 9.86 6.25
N GLY A 87 3.87 9.90 7.56
CA GLY A 87 3.16 10.80 8.47
C GLY A 87 2.07 10.12 9.29
N PHE A 88 1.96 8.80 9.20
CA PHE A 88 0.91 8.07 9.93
C PHE A 88 1.23 8.07 11.42
N PRO A 89 0.27 8.50 12.28
CA PRO A 89 0.52 8.52 13.71
C PRO A 89 0.54 7.14 14.36
N THR A 90 -0.11 6.16 13.73
CA THR A 90 -0.20 4.80 14.27
C THR A 90 -0.18 3.79 13.13
N TRP A 91 0.13 2.55 13.47
CA TRP A 91 0.04 1.45 12.51
C TRP A 91 -1.39 1.31 11.97
N GLN A 92 -2.38 1.46 12.86
CA GLN A 92 -3.78 1.37 12.46
C GLN A 92 -4.12 2.43 11.41
N ALA A 93 -3.62 3.65 11.58
CA ALA A 93 -3.86 4.72 10.60
C ALA A 93 -3.28 4.34 9.23
N ALA A 94 -2.10 3.74 9.21
CA ALA A 94 -1.49 3.28 7.97
C ALA A 94 -2.33 2.18 7.32
N LEU A 95 -2.81 1.22 8.10
CA LEU A 95 -3.64 0.13 7.58
C LEU A 95 -4.98 0.64 7.03
N GLN A 96 -5.58 1.61 7.69
CA GLN A 96 -6.83 2.21 7.22
C GLN A 96 -6.61 2.92 5.88
N PHE A 97 -5.51 3.64 5.77
CA PHE A 97 -5.14 4.34 4.53
C PHE A 97 -4.88 3.33 3.41
N GLU A 98 -4.13 2.29 3.69
CA GLU A 98 -3.84 1.23 2.72
C GLU A 98 -5.12 0.60 2.19
N TRP A 99 -6.02 0.23 3.09
CA TRP A 99 -7.29 -0.40 2.71
C TRP A 99 -8.09 0.52 1.79
N ARG A 100 -8.20 1.80 2.17
CA ARG A 100 -8.98 2.75 1.39
C ARG A 100 -8.34 3.00 0.02
N PHE A 101 -7.03 3.06 -0.02
CA PHE A 101 -6.30 3.24 -1.28
C PHE A 101 -6.66 2.13 -2.25
N LYS A 102 -6.65 0.89 -1.80
CA LYS A 102 -7.01 -0.25 -2.63
C LYS A 102 -8.48 -0.17 -3.07
N GLN A 103 -9.35 0.19 -2.15
CA GLN A 103 -10.78 0.30 -2.45
C GLN A 103 -11.03 1.38 -3.50
N LEU A 104 -10.44 2.54 -3.33
CA LEU A 104 -10.63 3.63 -4.28
C LEU A 104 -10.05 3.30 -5.65
N THR A 105 -8.93 2.58 -5.69
CA THR A 105 -8.38 2.14 -6.97
C THR A 105 -9.37 1.25 -7.73
N ARG A 106 -10.02 0.35 -7.03
CA ARG A 106 -11.01 -0.53 -7.66
C ARG A 106 -12.20 0.25 -8.18
N ARG A 107 -12.51 1.37 -7.57
CA ARG A 107 -13.63 2.22 -7.99
C ARG A 107 -13.29 3.19 -9.09
N GLU A 108 -12.00 3.42 -9.36
CA GLU A 108 -11.60 4.31 -10.44
C GLU A 108 -12.04 3.72 -11.76
N ARG A 109 -12.58 4.56 -12.63
CA ARG A 109 -13.02 4.11 -13.93
C ARG A 109 -11.81 3.82 -14.79
N SER A 110 -11.82 2.67 -15.44
CA SER A 110 -10.74 2.32 -16.35
C SER A 110 -10.90 3.07 -17.65
N ASP A 111 -9.83 3.73 -18.06
CA ASP A 111 -9.71 4.31 -19.38
C ASP A 111 -8.77 3.39 -20.14
N VAL A 112 -9.06 3.10 -21.39
CA VAL A 112 -8.24 2.20 -22.19
C VAL A 112 -6.80 2.68 -22.31
N ASN A 113 -6.57 3.98 -22.16
CA ASN A 113 -5.23 4.55 -22.24
C ASN A 113 -4.57 4.73 -20.89
N GLN A 114 -5.26 4.39 -19.82
CA GLN A 114 -4.76 4.60 -18.46
C GLN A 114 -3.94 3.39 -18.01
N THR A 115 -2.72 3.63 -17.53
CA THR A 115 -1.90 2.56 -16.99
C THR A 115 -2.34 2.23 -15.56
N PRO A 116 -1.97 1.05 -15.05
CA PRO A 116 -2.26 0.74 -13.65
C PRO A 116 -1.70 1.78 -12.68
N LEU A 117 -0.51 2.32 -12.97
CA LEU A 117 0.08 3.35 -12.12
C LEU A 117 -0.75 4.63 -12.13
N GLU A 118 -1.21 5.05 -13.31
CA GLU A 118 -2.06 6.24 -13.43
C GLU A 118 -3.35 6.06 -12.65
N ARG A 119 -3.90 4.87 -12.67
CA ARG A 119 -5.12 4.57 -11.95
C ARG A 119 -4.89 4.66 -10.44
N ARG A 120 -3.74 4.16 -9.97
CA ARG A 120 -3.35 4.31 -8.56
C ARG A 120 -3.17 5.76 -8.18
N LYS A 121 -2.54 6.52 -9.08
CA LYS A 121 -2.29 7.93 -8.83
C LYS A 121 -3.58 8.69 -8.65
N ALA A 122 -4.57 8.43 -9.50
CA ALA A 122 -5.89 9.05 -9.38
C ALA A 122 -6.57 8.69 -8.06
N ALA A 123 -6.49 7.41 -7.67
CA ALA A 123 -7.08 6.96 -6.41
C ALA A 123 -6.40 7.63 -5.22
N LEU A 124 -5.08 7.76 -5.27
CA LEU A 124 -4.32 8.38 -4.19
C LEU A 124 -4.69 9.85 -4.03
N GLU A 125 -4.81 10.57 -5.14
CA GLU A 125 -5.22 11.97 -5.12
C GLU A 125 -6.60 12.12 -4.50
N ARG A 126 -7.51 11.22 -4.85
CA ARG A 126 -8.85 11.23 -4.28
C ARG A 126 -8.79 10.97 -2.77
N LEU A 127 -8.01 9.98 -2.36
CA LEU A 127 -7.87 9.63 -0.93
C LEU A 127 -7.36 10.82 -0.12
N LEU A 128 -6.36 11.52 -0.66
CA LEU A 128 -5.79 12.68 0.03
C LEU A 128 -6.75 13.87 0.08
N SER A 129 -7.75 13.88 -0.77
CA SER A 129 -8.75 14.95 -0.77
C SER A 129 -9.85 14.71 0.26
N LEU A 130 -9.95 13.51 0.81
CA LEU A 130 -10.93 13.19 1.83
C LEU A 130 -10.48 13.74 3.18
N PRO A 131 -11.42 13.99 4.11
CA PRO A 131 -11.02 14.45 5.44
C PRO A 131 -10.37 13.35 6.29
N GLN A 132 -10.60 12.09 5.95
CA GLN A 132 -10.07 10.95 6.67
C GLN A 132 -10.10 9.72 5.78
N SER A 133 -9.32 8.69 6.13
CA SER A 133 -9.18 7.51 5.28
C SER A 133 -10.47 6.68 5.22
N THR A 134 -11.06 6.41 6.38
CA THR A 134 -12.29 5.61 6.50
C THR A 134 -13.22 6.29 7.46
N SER A 135 -14.47 5.82 7.51
CA SER A 135 -15.47 6.42 8.39
C SER A 135 -15.10 6.36 9.88
N LYS A 136 -14.27 5.38 10.25
CA LYS A 136 -13.83 5.20 11.63
C LYS A 136 -12.43 5.73 11.89
N ALA A 137 -11.78 6.29 10.89
CA ALA A 137 -10.42 6.80 11.03
C ALA A 137 -10.42 8.18 11.68
N VAL A 138 -9.32 8.50 12.33
CA VAL A 138 -9.09 9.85 12.85
C VAL A 138 -8.88 10.79 11.66
N PRO A 139 -9.56 11.94 11.63
CA PRO A 139 -9.37 12.89 10.54
C PRO A 139 -7.92 13.37 10.44
N TYR A 140 -7.47 13.59 9.21
CA TYR A 140 -6.09 14.04 8.96
C TYR A 140 -5.77 15.33 9.72
N ALA A 141 -6.75 16.21 9.84
CA ALA A 141 -6.55 17.49 10.51
C ALA A 141 -6.17 17.32 11.99
N GLU A 142 -6.46 16.15 12.57
CA GLU A 142 -6.16 15.85 13.96
C GLU A 142 -4.84 15.10 14.13
N TRP A 143 -4.17 14.77 13.04
CA TRP A 143 -2.88 14.07 13.14
C TRP A 143 -1.80 15.03 13.63
N PRO A 144 -0.91 14.59 14.54
CA PRO A 144 0.12 15.48 15.10
C PRO A 144 1.00 16.15 14.05
N SER A 145 1.32 15.42 12.97
CA SER A 145 2.21 15.94 11.93
C SER A 145 1.43 16.48 10.73
N GLY A 146 0.09 16.60 10.83
CA GLY A 146 -0.73 17.03 9.73
C GLY A 146 -1.08 15.88 8.80
N ALA A 147 -1.62 16.20 7.64
CA ALA A 147 -2.06 15.21 6.68
C ALA A 147 -0.88 14.36 6.17
N PRO A 148 -1.16 13.15 5.69
CA PRO A 148 -0.10 12.30 5.16
C PRO A 148 0.58 12.93 3.94
N VAL A 149 1.85 12.62 3.77
CA VAL A 149 2.68 13.19 2.72
C VAL A 149 3.11 12.08 1.76
N VAL A 150 2.93 12.32 0.46
CA VAL A 150 3.35 11.39 -0.58
C VAL A 150 4.72 11.79 -1.09
N VAL A 151 5.64 10.82 -1.13
CA VAL A 151 6.99 11.01 -1.65
C VAL A 151 7.12 10.15 -2.89
N TRP A 152 7.18 10.79 -4.06
CA TRP A 152 7.38 10.08 -5.32
C TRP A 152 8.87 9.77 -5.51
N GLU A 153 9.18 8.60 -6.07
CA GLU A 153 10.56 8.12 -6.18
C GLU A 153 10.99 7.88 -7.62
#